data_fc9cdf69ae13e4747176e6561ce06b3f
#
_entry.id   fc9cdf69ae13e4747176e6561ce06b3f
#
_cell.length_a   1.000
_cell.length_b   1.000
_cell.length_c   1.000
_cell.angle_alpha   90.00
_cell.angle_beta   90.00
_cell.angle_gamma   90.00
#
_symmetry.space_group_name_H-M   'P 1'
#
loop_
_entity.id
_entity.type
_entity.pdbx_description
1 polymer ?
#
loop_
_entity_poly.entity_id
_entity_poly.type
_entity_poly.pdbx_seq_one_letter_code
_entity_poly.pdbx_strand_id
1 'polypeptide(L)'
;MSEITESEERLARPLIRLAKLVGVGTSYLGMSHDYHEIDDDVLIEVLAALGIDASSESAQLIAIRRILNERYARLVAPTVLHIAGSEDRVLVNTGILDVPSASITLENGEPYQGTIEVGPGDGSQAYDLDGTFISNAAVVIPADLPIGYHTLHVKVAD
;
A
#
# COMPACT_ATOMS: atom_id res chain seq x y z
N MET A 1 4.06 1.99 32.03
CA MET A 1 4.45 0.76 31.31
C MET A 1 3.23 -0.02 30.80
N SER A 2 2.04 0.19 31.36
CA SER A 2 0.77 -0.48 30.99
C SER A 2 0.14 -0.01 29.67
N GLU A 3 0.12 1.29 29.37
CA GLU A 3 -0.58 1.86 28.20
C GLU A 3 0.06 1.49 26.84
N ILE A 4 1.40 1.37 26.80
CA ILE A 4 2.11 1.00 25.58
C ILE A 4 1.80 -0.44 25.16
N THR A 5 1.73 -1.34 26.14
CA THR A 5 1.45 -2.78 25.92
C THR A 5 0.02 -3.00 25.40
N GLU A 6 -0.97 -2.28 25.96
CA GLU A 6 -2.38 -2.38 25.56
C GLU A 6 -2.62 -1.83 24.14
N SER A 7 -1.93 -0.77 23.78
CA SER A 7 -1.96 -0.22 22.41
C SER A 7 -1.34 -1.18 21.38
N GLU A 8 -0.23 -1.85 21.72
CA GLU A 8 0.41 -2.83 20.85
C GLU A 8 -0.43 -4.10 20.66
N GLU A 9 -1.04 -4.62 21.72
CA GLU A 9 -1.95 -5.76 21.65
C GLU A 9 -3.18 -5.44 20.81
N ARG A 10 -3.76 -4.25 20.96
CA ARG A 10 -4.87 -3.81 20.12
C ARG A 10 -4.48 -3.75 18.66
N LEU A 11 -3.32 -3.20 18.32
CA LEU A 11 -2.82 -3.08 16.94
C LEU A 11 -2.55 -4.45 16.29
N ALA A 12 -2.31 -5.48 17.09
CA ALA A 12 -2.12 -6.84 16.63
C ALA A 12 -3.44 -7.55 16.27
N ARG A 13 -4.60 -7.04 16.73
CA ARG A 13 -5.91 -7.67 16.51
C ARG A 13 -6.26 -7.68 15.01
N PRO A 14 -6.74 -8.81 14.48
CA PRO A 14 -7.09 -8.94 13.07
C PRO A 14 -8.07 -7.87 12.57
N LEU A 15 -9.09 -7.51 13.35
CA LEU A 15 -10.05 -6.46 13.00
C LEU A 15 -9.38 -5.10 12.75
N ILE A 16 -8.49 -4.69 13.67
CA ILE A 16 -7.78 -3.42 13.58
C ILE A 16 -6.81 -3.42 12.40
N ARG A 17 -6.11 -4.54 12.18
CA ARG A 17 -5.22 -4.71 11.02
C ARG A 17 -5.99 -4.63 9.71
N LEU A 18 -7.15 -5.30 9.64
CA LEU A 18 -8.02 -5.28 8.46
C LEU A 18 -8.52 -3.86 8.16
N ALA A 19 -9.05 -3.16 9.18
CA ALA A 19 -9.51 -1.78 9.05
C ALA A 19 -8.41 -0.86 8.49
N LYS A 20 -7.22 -0.90 9.08
CA LYS A 20 -6.06 -0.13 8.62
C LYS A 20 -5.61 -0.49 7.21
N LEU A 21 -5.64 -1.78 6.86
CA LEU A 21 -5.24 -2.26 5.54
C LEU A 21 -6.09 -1.67 4.41
N VAL A 22 -7.38 -1.41 4.69
CA VAL A 22 -8.33 -0.82 3.74
C VAL A 22 -8.56 0.69 3.94
N GLY A 23 -7.77 1.32 4.82
CA GLY A 23 -7.82 2.77 5.04
C GLY A 23 -8.95 3.25 5.95
N VAL A 24 -9.57 2.35 6.71
CA VAL A 24 -10.56 2.71 7.74
C VAL A 24 -9.85 3.17 9.00
N GLY A 25 -10.19 4.38 9.48
CA GLY A 25 -9.68 4.89 10.76
C GLY A 25 -10.15 4.01 11.93
N THR A 26 -9.27 3.79 12.90
CA THR A 26 -9.56 2.99 14.10
C THR A 26 -9.60 3.82 15.37
N SER A 27 -9.31 5.10 15.26
CA SER A 27 -9.38 6.10 16.34
C SER A 27 -9.53 7.49 15.76
N TYR A 28 -9.99 8.43 16.55
CA TYR A 28 -10.08 9.85 16.19
C TYR A 28 -9.72 10.73 17.37
N LEU A 29 -9.32 11.96 17.08
CA LEU A 29 -9.05 12.99 18.08
C LEU A 29 -10.34 13.76 18.35
N GLY A 30 -10.84 13.70 19.60
CA GLY A 30 -12.00 14.45 20.04
C GLY A 30 -11.74 15.95 20.18
N MET A 31 -12.79 16.73 20.39
CA MET A 31 -12.69 18.20 20.57
C MET A 31 -11.87 18.59 21.81
N SER A 32 -11.82 17.73 22.83
CA SER A 32 -11.02 17.91 24.05
C SER A 32 -9.55 17.56 23.89
N HIS A 33 -9.11 17.18 22.68
CA HIS A 33 -7.79 16.65 22.37
C HIS A 33 -7.51 15.27 22.99
N ASP A 34 -8.56 14.54 23.34
CA ASP A 34 -8.47 13.15 23.78
C ASP A 34 -8.61 12.19 22.60
N TYR A 35 -7.83 11.12 22.58
CA TYR A 35 -7.97 10.06 21.60
C TYR A 35 -9.11 9.14 21.99
N HIS A 36 -10.03 8.96 21.06
CA HIS A 36 -11.14 8.00 21.17
C HIS A 36 -10.92 6.85 20.19
N GLU A 37 -11.04 5.64 20.68
CA GLU A 37 -11.03 4.45 19.87
C GLU A 37 -12.43 4.21 19.27
N ILE A 38 -12.46 3.68 18.06
CA ILE A 38 -13.72 3.28 17.41
C ILE A 38 -14.06 1.87 17.90
N ASP A 39 -15.32 1.68 18.29
CA ASP A 39 -15.83 0.39 18.77
C ASP A 39 -15.78 -0.67 17.67
N ASP A 40 -15.56 -1.91 18.06
CA ASP A 40 -15.44 -3.03 17.14
C ASP A 40 -16.69 -3.21 16.27
N ASP A 41 -17.88 -3.05 16.84
CA ASP A 41 -19.15 -3.20 16.13
C ASP A 41 -19.24 -2.17 14.98
N VAL A 42 -18.82 -0.94 15.23
CA VAL A 42 -18.78 0.12 14.18
C VAL A 42 -17.78 -0.23 13.09
N LEU A 43 -16.61 -0.75 13.45
CA LEU A 43 -15.60 -1.17 12.46
C LEU A 43 -16.14 -2.32 11.60
N ILE A 44 -16.82 -3.28 12.20
CA ILE A 44 -17.43 -4.42 11.49
C ILE A 44 -18.50 -3.94 10.52
N GLU A 45 -19.37 -3.01 10.93
CA GLU A 45 -20.41 -2.43 10.07
C GLU A 45 -19.82 -1.63 8.91
N VAL A 46 -18.78 -0.83 9.16
CA VAL A 46 -18.10 -0.06 8.11
C VAL A 46 -17.43 -1.00 7.11
N LEU A 47 -16.75 -2.06 7.57
CA LEU A 47 -16.12 -3.06 6.71
C LEU A 47 -17.17 -3.81 5.90
N ALA A 48 -18.30 -4.17 6.48
CA ALA A 48 -19.42 -4.79 5.78
C ALA A 48 -19.99 -3.88 4.69
N ALA A 49 -20.12 -2.57 4.95
CA ALA A 49 -20.52 -1.58 3.95
C ALA A 49 -19.54 -1.46 2.77
N LEU A 50 -18.26 -1.77 3.00
CA LEU A 50 -17.22 -1.88 1.97
C LEU A 50 -17.21 -3.25 1.26
N GLY A 51 -18.14 -4.15 1.58
CA GLY A 51 -18.22 -5.50 1.02
C GLY A 51 -17.18 -6.47 1.61
N ILE A 52 -16.69 -6.19 2.81
CA ILE A 52 -15.67 -7.00 3.48
C ILE A 52 -16.32 -7.69 4.70
N ASP A 53 -16.34 -9.02 4.69
CA ASP A 53 -16.80 -9.79 5.86
C ASP A 53 -15.75 -9.72 6.98
N ALA A 54 -16.14 -9.11 8.08
CA ALA A 54 -15.33 -8.99 9.30
C ALA A 54 -16.07 -9.54 10.53
N SER A 55 -17.13 -10.36 10.34
CA SER A 55 -18.04 -10.84 11.38
C SER A 55 -17.39 -11.77 12.40
N SER A 56 -16.25 -12.35 12.10
CA SER A 56 -15.48 -13.21 12.98
C SER A 56 -13.98 -13.06 12.74
N GLU A 57 -13.16 -13.45 13.70
CA GLU A 57 -11.71 -13.43 13.56
C GLU A 57 -11.23 -14.24 12.34
N SER A 58 -11.84 -15.39 12.10
CA SER A 58 -11.54 -16.20 10.91
C SER A 58 -11.88 -15.47 9.61
N ALA A 59 -13.02 -14.79 9.52
CA ALA A 59 -13.39 -13.98 8.35
C ALA A 59 -12.43 -12.82 8.15
N GLN A 60 -12.02 -12.14 9.21
CA GLN A 60 -11.04 -11.06 9.19
C GLN A 60 -9.68 -11.52 8.63
N LEU A 61 -9.18 -12.67 9.10
CA LEU A 61 -7.90 -13.23 8.61
C LEU A 61 -7.98 -13.64 7.14
N ILE A 62 -9.10 -14.23 6.70
CA ILE A 62 -9.34 -14.55 5.29
C ILE A 62 -9.38 -13.28 4.44
N ALA A 63 -10.07 -12.24 4.91
CA ALA A 63 -10.14 -10.96 4.21
C ALA A 63 -8.75 -10.28 4.09
N ILE A 64 -7.97 -10.27 5.17
CA ILE A 64 -6.58 -9.76 5.17
C ILE A 64 -5.76 -10.50 4.11
N ARG A 65 -5.78 -11.84 4.13
CA ARG A 65 -5.01 -12.65 3.18
C ARG A 65 -5.41 -12.36 1.74
N ARG A 66 -6.71 -12.29 1.44
CA ARG A 66 -7.22 -11.98 0.11
C ARG A 66 -6.72 -10.61 -0.37
N ILE A 67 -6.86 -9.57 0.46
CA ILE A 67 -6.47 -8.20 0.09
C ILE A 67 -4.95 -8.10 -0.13
N LEU A 68 -4.16 -8.76 0.71
CA LEU A 68 -2.71 -8.80 0.55
C LEU A 68 -2.31 -9.55 -0.72
N ASN A 69 -2.92 -10.71 -1.00
CA ASN A 69 -2.67 -11.45 -2.23
C ASN A 69 -3.00 -10.60 -3.46
N GLU A 70 -4.15 -9.93 -3.50
CA GLU A 70 -4.52 -9.03 -4.59
C GLU A 70 -3.54 -7.87 -4.76
N ARG A 71 -3.01 -7.32 -3.65
CA ARG A 71 -2.03 -6.24 -3.65
C ARG A 71 -0.69 -6.71 -4.23
N TYR A 72 -0.17 -7.83 -3.73
CA TYR A 72 1.15 -8.34 -4.10
C TYR A 72 1.16 -9.10 -5.43
N ALA A 73 0.02 -9.57 -5.91
CA ALA A 73 -0.10 -10.15 -7.24
C ALA A 73 0.03 -9.12 -8.38
N ARG A 74 -0.10 -7.81 -8.06
CA ARG A 74 0.08 -6.75 -9.06
C ARG A 74 1.51 -6.25 -9.03
N LEU A 75 2.12 -6.15 -10.21
CA LEU A 75 3.47 -5.62 -10.34
C LEU A 75 3.57 -4.18 -9.80
N VAL A 76 2.59 -3.34 -10.12
CA VAL A 76 2.54 -1.92 -9.75
C VAL A 76 1.10 -1.46 -9.57
N ALA A 77 0.89 -0.40 -8.80
CA ALA A 77 -0.43 0.23 -8.66
C ALA A 77 -0.93 0.74 -10.03
N PRO A 78 -2.23 0.57 -10.34
CA PRO A 78 -2.78 0.94 -11.64
C PRO A 78 -2.78 2.46 -11.88
N THR A 79 -2.76 3.25 -10.82
CA THR A 79 -2.73 4.71 -10.86
C THR A 79 -1.91 5.25 -9.71
N VAL A 80 -1.08 6.22 -9.98
CA VAL A 80 -0.27 6.94 -9.00
C VAL A 80 -0.52 8.44 -9.17
N LEU A 81 -0.76 9.12 -8.06
CA LEU A 81 -0.81 10.57 -8.03
C LEU A 81 0.59 11.09 -7.69
N HIS A 82 1.11 11.97 -8.56
CA HIS A 82 2.39 12.63 -8.38
C HIS A 82 2.16 14.15 -8.21
N ILE A 83 2.85 14.75 -7.26
CA ILE A 83 2.82 16.20 -7.05
C ILE A 83 4.03 16.80 -7.75
N ALA A 84 3.80 17.69 -8.71
CA ALA A 84 4.88 18.34 -9.47
C ALA A 84 5.92 18.99 -8.52
N GLY A 85 7.18 18.69 -8.75
CA GLY A 85 8.29 19.17 -7.93
C GLY A 85 8.62 18.29 -6.71
N SER A 86 7.86 17.21 -6.45
CA SER A 86 8.23 16.20 -5.46
C SER A 86 8.98 15.03 -6.10
N GLU A 87 9.69 14.27 -5.27
CA GLU A 87 10.28 12.98 -5.65
C GLU A 87 9.43 11.86 -5.04
N ASP A 88 8.34 11.53 -5.72
CA ASP A 88 7.48 10.44 -5.28
C ASP A 88 8.05 9.09 -5.69
N ARG A 89 7.81 8.09 -4.85
CA ARG A 89 8.30 6.73 -5.06
C ARG A 89 7.13 5.79 -5.34
N VAL A 90 7.19 5.12 -6.47
CA VAL A 90 6.21 4.08 -6.84
C VAL A 90 6.79 2.71 -6.49
N LEU A 91 6.12 1.99 -5.60
CA LEU A 91 6.54 0.65 -5.23
C LEU A 91 6.16 -0.33 -6.34
N VAL A 92 7.12 -1.18 -6.67
CA VAL A 92 7.01 -2.25 -7.68
C VAL A 92 7.21 -3.58 -6.98
N ASN A 93 6.19 -4.44 -7.00
CA ASN A 93 6.27 -5.76 -6.40
C ASN A 93 7.06 -6.70 -7.32
N THR A 94 8.19 -7.21 -6.83
CA THR A 94 9.09 -8.05 -7.61
C THR A 94 9.54 -9.24 -6.78
N GLY A 95 10.16 -10.23 -7.42
CA GLY A 95 10.97 -11.22 -6.70
C GLY A 95 12.13 -10.54 -5.96
N ILE A 96 12.66 -11.22 -4.95
CA ILE A 96 13.66 -10.65 -4.03
C ILE A 96 14.94 -10.18 -4.76
N LEU A 97 15.29 -10.83 -5.86
CA LEU A 97 16.53 -10.55 -6.62
C LEU A 97 16.28 -9.79 -7.92
N ASP A 98 15.02 -9.50 -8.24
CA ASP A 98 14.66 -8.89 -9.50
C ASP A 98 14.87 -7.37 -9.44
N VAL A 99 15.47 -6.83 -10.49
CA VAL A 99 15.64 -5.39 -10.66
C VAL A 99 14.73 -4.94 -11.80
N PRO A 100 13.66 -4.18 -11.49
CA PRO A 100 12.79 -3.68 -12.54
C PRO A 100 13.48 -2.58 -13.37
N SER A 101 13.05 -2.43 -14.61
CA SER A 101 13.34 -1.28 -15.44
C SER A 101 12.07 -0.45 -15.60
N ALA A 102 12.22 0.87 -15.75
CA ALA A 102 11.11 1.79 -15.87
C ALA A 102 11.30 2.78 -17.02
N SER A 103 10.22 3.16 -17.66
CA SER A 103 10.15 4.26 -18.63
C SER A 103 8.82 4.99 -18.50
N ILE A 104 8.79 6.27 -18.88
CA ILE A 104 7.58 7.09 -18.85
C ILE A 104 7.26 7.56 -20.27
N THR A 105 6.01 7.41 -20.69
CA THR A 105 5.44 8.01 -21.86
C THR A 105 4.61 9.22 -21.44
N LEU A 106 4.93 10.38 -21.96
CA LEU A 106 4.21 11.63 -21.69
C LEU A 106 2.81 11.61 -22.31
N GLU A 107 1.93 12.50 -21.82
CA GLU A 107 0.54 12.64 -22.31
C GLU A 107 0.46 12.88 -23.82
N ASN A 108 1.45 13.58 -24.39
CA ASN A 108 1.57 13.84 -25.83
C ASN A 108 2.07 12.61 -26.64
N GLY A 109 2.35 11.49 -25.98
CA GLY A 109 2.85 10.27 -26.60
C GLY A 109 4.38 10.19 -26.76
N GLU A 110 5.12 11.24 -26.39
CA GLU A 110 6.58 11.25 -26.45
C GLU A 110 7.20 10.54 -25.24
N PRO A 111 8.35 9.89 -25.38
CA PRO A 111 9.05 9.34 -24.24
C PRO A 111 9.67 10.46 -23.39
N TYR A 112 9.59 10.34 -22.08
CA TYR A 112 10.33 11.18 -21.15
C TYR A 112 11.84 10.94 -21.35
N GLN A 113 12.62 12.02 -21.55
CA GLN A 113 14.03 11.94 -21.91
C GLN A 113 14.98 11.98 -20.69
N GLY A 114 14.46 12.22 -19.49
CA GLY A 114 15.25 12.25 -18.27
C GLY A 114 15.58 10.85 -17.73
N THR A 115 16.38 10.82 -16.69
CA THR A 115 16.72 9.58 -15.99
C THR A 115 15.61 9.19 -15.02
N ILE A 116 15.22 7.92 -15.04
CA ILE A 116 14.29 7.34 -14.07
C ILE A 116 15.12 6.42 -13.18
N GLU A 117 15.17 6.77 -11.91
CA GLU A 117 15.92 5.97 -10.93
C GLU A 117 15.05 4.81 -10.41
N VAL A 118 15.71 3.65 -10.29
CA VAL A 118 15.15 2.48 -9.65
C VAL A 118 16.06 2.10 -8.49
N GLY A 119 15.47 1.96 -7.32
CA GLY A 119 16.21 1.68 -6.10
C GLY A 119 15.49 0.67 -5.21
N PRO A 120 16.02 0.47 -3.99
CA PRO A 120 15.36 -0.39 -3.00
C PRO A 120 13.99 0.16 -2.66
N GLY A 121 13.07 -0.74 -2.34
CA GLY A 121 11.72 -0.41 -1.90
C GLY A 121 11.66 0.31 -0.55
N ASP A 122 10.55 0.16 0.14
CA ASP A 122 10.30 0.81 1.44
C ASP A 122 10.90 0.05 2.64
N GLY A 123 11.60 -1.05 2.39
CA GLY A 123 12.20 -1.90 3.42
C GLY A 123 11.18 -2.82 4.11
N SER A 124 9.97 -2.92 3.60
CA SER A 124 8.99 -3.88 4.11
C SER A 124 9.50 -5.32 3.95
N GLN A 125 9.06 -6.20 4.86
CA GLN A 125 9.40 -7.62 4.76
C GLN A 125 8.77 -8.24 3.51
N ALA A 126 9.49 -9.20 2.91
CA ALA A 126 8.97 -9.96 1.79
C ALA A 126 7.66 -10.66 2.18
N TYR A 127 6.68 -10.62 1.28
CA TYR A 127 5.39 -11.26 1.43
C TYR A 127 5.39 -12.61 0.72
N ASP A 128 4.95 -13.65 1.42
CA ASP A 128 4.76 -14.98 0.83
C ASP A 128 3.42 -15.04 0.07
N LEU A 129 3.51 -14.95 -1.25
CA LEU A 129 2.40 -15.12 -2.18
C LEU A 129 2.41 -16.56 -2.71
N ASP A 130 1.72 -17.45 -2.02
CA ASP A 130 1.55 -18.86 -2.40
C ASP A 130 2.88 -19.59 -2.72
N GLY A 131 3.89 -19.40 -1.88
CA GLY A 131 5.22 -19.99 -2.00
C GLY A 131 6.22 -19.15 -2.79
N THR A 132 5.81 -18.02 -3.34
CA THR A 132 6.69 -17.05 -3.99
C THR A 132 6.88 -15.84 -3.07
N PHE A 133 8.13 -15.56 -2.70
CA PHE A 133 8.44 -14.40 -1.88
C PHE A 133 8.51 -13.13 -2.74
N ILE A 134 7.55 -12.22 -2.51
CA ILE A 134 7.48 -10.92 -3.16
C ILE A 134 8.09 -9.86 -2.23
N SER A 135 9.04 -9.13 -2.76
CA SER A 135 9.62 -7.93 -2.18
C SER A 135 9.15 -6.71 -2.96
N ASN A 136 9.70 -5.54 -2.68
CA ASN A 136 9.47 -4.38 -3.53
C ASN A 136 10.77 -3.64 -3.87
N ALA A 137 10.76 -3.09 -5.07
CA ALA A 137 11.67 -2.04 -5.52
C ALA A 137 10.90 -0.72 -5.59
N ALA A 138 11.58 0.38 -5.74
CA ALA A 138 10.96 1.68 -5.92
C ALA A 138 11.42 2.34 -7.23
N VAL A 139 10.47 2.82 -7.99
CA VAL A 139 10.72 3.72 -9.12
C VAL A 139 10.52 5.15 -8.62
N VAL A 140 11.53 5.98 -8.74
CA VAL A 140 11.46 7.41 -8.38
C VAL A 140 10.86 8.17 -9.54
N ILE A 141 9.76 8.86 -9.30
CA ILE A 141 9.14 9.74 -10.30
C ILE A 141 9.95 11.04 -10.33
N PRO A 142 10.46 11.47 -11.50
CA PRO A 142 11.26 12.68 -11.59
C PRO A 142 10.49 13.94 -11.19
N ALA A 143 11.12 14.80 -10.38
CA ALA A 143 10.50 16.04 -9.91
C ALA A 143 10.20 17.05 -11.03
N ASP A 144 10.89 16.94 -12.17
CA ASP A 144 10.72 17.78 -13.35
C ASP A 144 9.73 17.21 -14.38
N LEU A 145 9.03 16.11 -14.01
CA LEU A 145 7.96 15.58 -14.86
C LEU A 145 6.87 16.65 -15.04
N PRO A 146 6.49 17.00 -16.27
CA PRO A 146 5.48 18.02 -16.51
C PRO A 146 4.12 17.60 -15.95
N ILE A 147 3.26 18.59 -15.68
CA ILE A 147 1.88 18.32 -15.26
C ILE A 147 1.12 17.69 -16.44
N GLY A 148 0.41 16.57 -16.18
CA GLY A 148 -0.37 15.86 -17.19
C GLY A 148 -0.65 14.41 -16.79
N TYR A 149 -1.28 13.67 -17.72
CA TYR A 149 -1.55 12.24 -17.58
C TYR A 149 -0.47 11.45 -18.32
N HIS A 150 0.43 10.86 -17.59
CA HIS A 150 1.55 10.10 -18.14
C HIS A 150 1.39 8.61 -17.89
N THR A 151 2.07 7.79 -18.69
CA THR A 151 2.06 6.34 -18.51
C THR A 151 3.42 5.87 -18.03
N LEU A 152 3.47 5.29 -16.82
CA LEU A 152 4.65 4.60 -16.31
C LEU A 152 4.64 3.15 -16.81
N HIS A 153 5.68 2.76 -17.52
CA HIS A 153 5.93 1.39 -17.95
C HIS A 153 6.97 0.77 -17.05
N VAL A 154 6.64 -0.36 -16.44
CA VAL A 154 7.56 -1.12 -15.59
C VAL A 154 7.72 -2.52 -16.16
N LYS A 155 8.95 -2.99 -16.24
CA LYS A 155 9.29 -4.36 -16.68
C LYS A 155 10.25 -4.96 -15.67
N VAL A 156 10.02 -6.20 -15.31
CA VAL A 156 10.95 -7.06 -14.59
C VAL A 156 11.55 -8.02 -15.61
N ALA A 157 12.86 -8.16 -15.59
CA ALA A 157 13.52 -9.15 -16.45
C ALA A 157 13.16 -10.56 -15.96
N ASP A 158 12.85 -11.43 -16.91
CA ASP A 158 12.69 -12.86 -16.66
C ASP A 158 14.06 -13.53 -16.38
#